data_1776eb7e6de1252743e607caf4f98cc3
#
_entry.id   1776eb7e6de1252743e607caf4f98cc3
#
_cell.length_a   1.000
_cell.length_b   1.000
_cell.length_c   1.000
_cell.angle_alpha   90.00
_cell.angle_beta   90.00
_cell.angle_gamma   90.00
#
_symmetry.space_group_name_H-M   'P 1'
#
loop_
_entity.id
_entity.type
_entity.pdbx_description
1 polymer ?
#
loop_
_entity_poly.entity_id
_entity_poly.type
_entity_poly.pdbx_seq_one_letter_code
_entity_poly.pdbx_strand_id
1 'polypeptide(L)' 'AIAALPAKCREVFSLSYLQGFSHREISEQMGIAQSTVENHIYLALRQLRAKLSKSELILLLFFIFLQNNSHPLG' A
#
# COMPACT_ATOMS: atom_id res chain seq x y z
N ALA A 1 -11.57 2.95 6.18
CA ALA A 1 -11.03 3.62 5.00
C ALA A 1 -10.55 2.63 3.95
N ILE A 2 -9.73 1.65 4.36
CA ILE A 2 -9.23 0.64 3.43
C ILE A 2 -10.38 -0.20 2.87
N ALA A 3 -11.39 -0.45 3.69
CA ALA A 3 -12.54 -1.25 3.26
C ALA A 3 -13.32 -0.59 2.11
N ALA A 4 -13.15 0.72 1.90
CA ALA A 4 -13.85 1.42 0.83
C ALA A 4 -13.13 1.29 -0.51
N LEU A 5 -11.91 0.74 -0.53
CA LEU A 5 -11.16 0.58 -1.77
C LEU A 5 -11.67 -0.62 -2.57
N PRO A 6 -11.55 -0.60 -3.89
CA PRO A 6 -11.82 -1.80 -4.69
C PRO A 6 -10.96 -2.97 -4.19
N ALA A 7 -11.49 -4.17 -4.34
CA ALA A 7 -10.85 -5.36 -3.76
C ALA A 7 -9.38 -5.51 -4.19
N LYS A 8 -9.09 -5.30 -5.48
CA LYS A 8 -7.72 -5.45 -5.97
C LYS A 8 -6.79 -4.39 -5.40
N CYS A 9 -7.23 -3.14 -5.33
CA CYS A 9 -6.43 -2.08 -4.73
C CYS A 9 -6.16 -2.35 -3.27
N ARG A 10 -7.16 -2.83 -2.54
CA ARG A 10 -7.01 -3.15 -1.14
C ARG A 10 -6.01 -4.28 -0.94
N GLU A 11 -6.07 -5.30 -1.77
CA GLU A 11 -5.16 -6.43 -1.68
C GLU A 11 -3.72 -5.99 -1.96
N VAL A 12 -3.51 -5.24 -3.02
CA VAL A 12 -2.18 -4.74 -3.38
C VAL A 12 -1.63 -3.83 -2.28
N PHE A 13 -2.46 -2.94 -1.77
CA PHE A 13 -2.04 -2.03 -0.71
C PHE A 13 -1.62 -2.82 0.55
N SER A 14 -2.40 -3.81 0.91
CA SER A 14 -2.11 -4.64 2.07
C SER A 14 -0.80 -5.39 1.90
N LEU A 15 -0.58 -5.99 0.74
CA LEU A 15 0.66 -6.72 0.48
C LEU A 15 1.87 -5.80 0.53
N SER A 16 1.73 -4.59 0.01
CA SER A 16 2.84 -3.66 -0.04
C SER A 16 3.16 -3.06 1.32
N TYR A 17 2.16 -2.46 1.96
CA TYR A 17 2.41 -1.64 3.14
C TYR A 17 2.26 -2.39 4.45
N LEU A 18 1.40 -3.38 4.50
CA LEU A 18 1.18 -4.11 5.74
C LEU A 18 2.05 -5.36 5.83
N GLN A 19 2.36 -5.98 4.71
CA GLN A 19 3.16 -7.21 4.70
C GLN A 19 4.56 -7.02 4.16
N GLY A 20 4.85 -5.87 3.55
CA GLY A 20 6.22 -5.53 3.16
C GLY A 20 6.73 -6.17 1.89
N PHE A 21 5.85 -6.69 1.04
CA PHE A 21 6.28 -7.25 -0.25
C PHE A 21 6.67 -6.15 -1.22
N SER A 22 7.65 -6.43 -2.07
CA SER A 22 8.04 -5.50 -3.12
C SER A 22 7.00 -5.50 -4.23
N HIS A 23 7.02 -4.46 -5.06
CA HIS A 23 6.10 -4.39 -6.20
C HIS A 23 6.30 -5.58 -7.14
N ARG A 24 7.55 -6.00 -7.31
CA ARG A 24 7.86 -7.16 -8.14
C ARG A 24 7.24 -8.43 -7.56
N GLU A 25 7.38 -8.63 -6.26
CA GLU A 25 6.82 -9.80 -5.60
C GLU A 25 5.30 -9.81 -5.69
N ILE A 26 4.68 -8.64 -5.51
CA ILE A 26 3.24 -8.52 -5.62
C ILE A 26 2.78 -8.84 -7.03
N SER A 27 3.49 -8.33 -8.03
CA SER A 27 3.14 -8.58 -9.43
C SER A 27 3.21 -10.08 -9.73
N GLU A 28 4.19 -10.76 -9.19
CA GLU A 28 4.32 -12.21 -9.40
C GLU A 28 3.23 -12.98 -8.67
N GLN A 29 2.92 -12.60 -7.43
CA GLN A 29 1.88 -13.28 -6.67
C GLN A 29 0.50 -13.11 -7.28
N MET A 30 0.22 -11.93 -7.80
CA MET A 30 -1.11 -11.63 -8.32
C MET A 30 -1.24 -11.84 -9.83
N GLY A 31 -0.13 -12.12 -10.51
CA GLY A 31 -0.16 -12.32 -11.95
C GLY A 31 -0.50 -11.06 -12.73
N ILE A 32 -0.03 -9.91 -12.27
CA ILE A 32 -0.26 -8.62 -12.93
C ILE A 32 1.08 -7.93 -13.16
N ALA A 33 1.08 -6.93 -14.03
CA ALA A 33 2.29 -6.16 -14.31
C ALA A 33 2.68 -5.29 -13.11
N GLN A 34 3.97 -4.99 -12.96
CA GLN A 34 4.42 -4.10 -11.92
C GLN A 34 3.80 -2.70 -12.04
N SER A 35 3.63 -2.22 -13.26
CA SER A 35 2.97 -0.92 -13.47
C SER A 35 1.54 -0.94 -12.96
N THR A 36 0.87 -2.09 -13.08
CA THR A 36 -0.48 -2.24 -12.55
C THR A 36 -0.47 -2.22 -11.02
N VAL A 37 0.53 -2.86 -10.40
CA VAL A 37 0.71 -2.80 -8.95
C VAL A 37 0.86 -1.34 -8.50
N GLU A 38 1.74 -0.60 -9.17
CA GLU A 38 1.99 0.80 -8.83
C GLU A 38 0.74 1.65 -9.00
N ASN A 39 -0.04 1.38 -10.03
CA ASN A 39 -1.28 2.11 -10.25
C ASN A 39 -2.30 1.84 -9.14
N HIS A 40 -2.41 0.58 -8.71
CA HIS A 40 -3.30 0.24 -7.60
C HIS A 40 -2.88 0.95 -6.31
N ILE A 41 -1.58 1.00 -6.05
CA ILE A 41 -1.07 1.69 -4.86
C ILE A 41 -1.35 3.18 -4.95
N TYR A 42 -1.12 3.77 -6.11
CA TYR A 42 -1.42 5.18 -6.32
C TYR A 42 -2.88 5.50 -6.04
N LEU A 43 -3.78 4.68 -6.59
CA LEU A 43 -5.21 4.90 -6.39
C LEU A 43 -5.60 4.71 -4.92
N ALA A 44 -5.01 3.73 -4.26
CA ALA A 44 -5.28 3.50 -2.85
C ALA A 44 -4.86 4.70 -2.00
N LEU A 45 -3.65 5.20 -2.22
CA LEU A 45 -3.15 6.35 -1.48
C LEU A 45 -3.97 7.59 -1.77
N ARG A 46 -4.39 7.77 -3.01
CA ARG A 46 -5.22 8.91 -3.39
C ARG A 46 -6.55 8.89 -2.64
N GLN A 47 -7.18 7.72 -2.57
CA GLN A 47 -8.46 7.60 -1.86
C GLN A 47 -8.29 7.79 -0.35
N LEU A 48 -7.25 7.21 0.22
CA LEU A 48 -6.99 7.39 1.64
C LEU A 48 -6.74 8.85 1.97
N ARG A 49 -5.99 9.55 1.12
CA ARG A 49 -5.70 10.97 1.33
C ARG A 49 -6.97 11.81 1.26
N ALA A 50 -7.92 11.42 0.42
CA ALA A 50 -9.16 12.15 0.28
C ALA A 50 -10.10 11.94 1.48
N LYS A 51 -9.98 10.81 2.17
CA LYS A 51 -10.92 10.44 3.22
C LYS A 51 -10.37 10.64 4.63
N LEU A 52 -9.06 10.75 4.77
CA LEU A 52 -8.43 10.88 6.08
C LEU A 52 -8.09 12.32 6.36
N SER A 53 -8.16 12.71 7.63
CA SER A 53 -7.70 14.01 8.04
C SER A 53 -6.18 14.08 7.93
N LYS A 54 -5.63 15.30 8.00
CA LYS A 54 -4.19 15.48 7.94
C LYS A 54 -3.48 14.71 9.04
N SER A 55 -4.03 14.74 10.26
CA SER A 55 -3.45 14.01 11.39
C SER A 55 -3.43 12.51 11.14
N GLU A 56 -4.53 11.98 10.61
CA GLU A 56 -4.61 10.55 10.32
C GLU A 56 -3.62 10.15 9.24
N LEU A 57 -3.44 10.99 8.23
CA LEU A 57 -2.46 10.70 7.18
C LEU A 57 -1.04 10.68 7.74
N ILE A 58 -0.71 11.61 8.62
CA ILE A 58 0.61 11.67 9.24
C ILE A 58 0.86 10.40 10.05
N LEU A 59 -0.12 9.99 10.83
CA LEU A 59 0.01 8.78 11.63
C LEU A 59 0.17 7.54 10.76
N LEU A 60 -0.58 7.46 9.68
CA LEU A 60 -0.48 6.34 8.75
C LEU A 60 0.89 6.29 8.10
N LEU A 61 1.39 7.42 7.63
CA LEU A 61 2.69 7.48 7.01
C LEU A 61 3.80 7.14 7.99
N PHE A 62 3.67 7.60 9.23
CA PHE A 62 4.63 7.29 10.27
C PHE A 62 4.65 5.78 10.55
N PHE A 63 3.50 5.16 10.62
CA PHE A 63 3.38 3.72 10.83
C PHE A 63 4.05 2.94 9.70
N ILE A 64 3.79 3.35 8.46
CA ILE A 64 4.40 2.71 7.29
C ILE A 64 5.92 2.88 7.33
N PHE A 65 6.39 4.08 7.68
CA PHE A 65 7.81 4.36 7.77
C PHE A 65 8.49 3.46 8.80
N LEU A 66 7.86 3.28 9.96
CA LEU A 66 8.41 2.40 10.98
C LEU A 66 8.50 0.95 10.52
N GLN A 67 7.47 0.48 9.81
CA GLN A 67 7.50 -0.88 9.29
C GLN A 67 8.60 -1.08 8.27
N ASN A 68 8.78 -0.11 7.39
CA ASN A 68 9.82 -0.20 6.38
C ASN A 68 11.21 -0.17 7.00
N ASN A 69 11.39 0.62 8.06
CA ASN A 69 12.68 0.71 8.73
C ASN A 69 13.00 -0.52 9.56
N SER A 70 11.98 -1.20 10.06
CA SER A 70 12.20 -2.43 10.84
C SER A 70 12.37 -3.64 9.94
N HIS A 71 12.17 -3.47 8.64
CA HIS A 71 12.33 -4.56 7.69
C HIS A 71 13.81 -4.87 7.53
N PRO A 72 14.22 -6.11 7.72
CA PRO A 72 15.63 -6.44 7.54
C PRO A 72 16.05 -6.17 6.12
N LEU A 73 17.26 -5.70 5.98
CA LEU A 73 17.82 -5.49 4.66
C LEU A 73 17.98 -6.83 3.98
N GLY A 74 17.09 -7.07 3.14
CA GLY A 74 17.18 -8.32 2.39
C GLY A 74 17.00 -7.97 1.00
#